data_c2edfa662ca501c59698fa1b47e9d812
#
_entry.id   c2edfa662ca501c59698fa1b47e9d812
#
_cell.length_a   1.000
_cell.length_b   1.000
_cell.length_c   1.000
_cell.angle_alpha   90.00
_cell.angle_beta   90.00
_cell.angle_gamma   90.00
#
_symmetry.space_group_name_H-M   'P 1'
#
loop_
_entity.id
_entity.type
_entity.pdbx_description
1 polymer ?
#
loop_
_entity_poly.entity_id
_entity_poly.type
_entity_poly.pdbx_seq_one_letter_code
_entity_poly.pdbx_strand_id
1 'polypeptide(L)'
;MWVVERIFLSIFAVAMKIGSINLGDRPLLLAPMEDVTDIGFRLLCKRFGAAMVYTEFVSAEALVRSVKPTLRKLEIAATERPVGIQIYGRDAESMAEAARIVESVHPDVIDLNFGCPVKKVAGKGAGAGLLQDVPRLLEITRAVIGAVSTPVTVKTRLGWDQEHLIITELAEQLQDCGISALTIHGRTRSQMYTGTADWTLIGEVKRNPRIHIPIIGNGDICSRDEAKRAFDEWGVDGVMIGRASFGCPWVFSEKELGNEEKLEILAEQLRINVERTDEYRGILHTRRHLAASPIFKGLPDFRKTRIEMLRAEKVEDILAIFEEVKKRYF
;
A
#
# COMPACT_ATOMS: atom_id res chain seq x y z
N MET A 1 -48.94 -24.28 -12.15
CA MET A 1 -48.28 -23.86 -10.92
C MET A 1 -46.82 -24.32 -11.03
N TRP A 2 -45.95 -23.46 -11.60
CA TRP A 2 -44.55 -23.78 -11.83
C TRP A 2 -43.72 -23.13 -10.72
N VAL A 3 -43.17 -23.98 -9.85
CA VAL A 3 -42.22 -23.56 -8.82
C VAL A 3 -40.87 -23.37 -9.50
N VAL A 4 -40.43 -22.12 -9.63
CA VAL A 4 -39.07 -21.81 -10.04
C VAL A 4 -38.18 -21.95 -8.80
N GLU A 5 -37.52 -23.08 -8.67
CA GLU A 5 -36.40 -23.25 -7.71
C GLU A 5 -35.29 -22.25 -8.09
N ARG A 6 -35.15 -21.22 -7.27
CA ARG A 6 -33.94 -20.41 -7.25
C ARG A 6 -32.80 -21.28 -6.74
N ILE A 7 -32.01 -21.82 -7.66
CA ILE A 7 -30.71 -22.40 -7.33
C ILE A 7 -29.85 -21.26 -6.81
N PHE A 8 -29.73 -21.14 -5.49
CA PHE A 8 -28.66 -20.40 -4.85
C PHE A 8 -27.35 -21.14 -5.15
N LEU A 9 -26.69 -20.81 -6.26
CA LEU A 9 -25.28 -21.08 -6.42
C LEU A 9 -24.57 -20.30 -5.30
N SER A 10 -24.23 -20.98 -4.21
CA SER A 10 -23.23 -20.47 -3.29
C SER A 10 -21.94 -20.37 -4.08
N ILE A 11 -21.65 -19.16 -4.56
CA ILE A 11 -20.35 -18.84 -5.14
C ILE A 11 -19.38 -19.03 -3.98
N PHE A 12 -18.69 -20.17 -3.96
CA PHE A 12 -17.53 -20.34 -3.08
C PHE A 12 -16.56 -19.22 -3.46
N ALA A 13 -16.43 -18.24 -2.56
CA ALA A 13 -15.47 -17.18 -2.75
C ALA A 13 -14.09 -17.80 -2.91
N VAL A 14 -13.49 -17.61 -4.08
CA VAL A 14 -12.19 -18.17 -4.39
C VAL A 14 -11.14 -17.31 -3.68
N ALA A 15 -10.40 -17.92 -2.76
CA ALA A 15 -9.32 -17.23 -2.06
C ALA A 15 -8.33 -16.61 -3.06
N MET A 16 -8.02 -15.33 -2.90
CA MET A 16 -7.02 -14.64 -3.72
C MET A 16 -5.63 -15.23 -3.48
N LYS A 17 -4.89 -15.51 -4.55
CA LYS A 17 -3.52 -16.00 -4.49
C LYS A 17 -2.58 -15.14 -5.33
N ILE A 18 -1.37 -14.88 -4.82
CA ILE A 18 -0.25 -14.32 -5.58
C ILE A 18 0.83 -15.40 -5.64
N GLY A 19 1.01 -16.02 -6.79
CA GLY A 19 1.80 -17.25 -6.88
C GLY A 19 1.26 -18.33 -5.94
N SER A 20 2.09 -18.84 -5.03
CA SER A 20 1.70 -19.82 -4.01
C SER A 20 1.10 -19.20 -2.73
N ILE A 21 1.13 -17.87 -2.59
CA ILE A 21 0.72 -17.14 -1.37
C ILE A 21 -0.79 -17.02 -1.35
N ASN A 22 -1.43 -17.64 -0.36
CA ASN A 22 -2.88 -17.52 -0.15
C ASN A 22 -3.19 -16.35 0.78
N LEU A 23 -3.93 -15.35 0.28
CA LEU A 23 -4.34 -14.16 1.03
C LEU A 23 -5.76 -14.24 1.59
N GLY A 24 -6.45 -15.37 1.40
CA GLY A 24 -7.82 -15.55 1.85
C GLY A 24 -8.86 -14.94 0.90
N ASP A 25 -10.08 -14.86 1.39
CA ASP A 25 -11.20 -14.25 0.68
C ASP A 25 -11.22 -12.73 0.92
N ARG A 26 -11.43 -11.95 -0.15
CA ARG A 26 -11.58 -10.49 -0.09
C ARG A 26 -10.48 -9.78 0.73
N PRO A 27 -9.19 -10.04 0.47
CA PRO A 27 -8.11 -9.53 1.28
C PRO A 27 -7.98 -8.00 1.19
N LEU A 28 -7.68 -7.38 2.35
CA LEU A 28 -7.28 -5.99 2.44
C LEU A 28 -5.76 -5.90 2.54
N LEU A 29 -5.13 -5.09 1.71
CA LEU A 29 -3.69 -4.94 1.63
C LEU A 29 -3.26 -3.53 2.03
N LEU A 30 -2.13 -3.39 2.73
CA LEU A 30 -1.52 -2.09 3.02
C LEU A 30 -0.72 -1.62 1.80
N ALA A 31 -0.99 -0.41 1.32
CA ALA A 31 -0.25 0.18 0.21
C ALA A 31 1.20 0.55 0.62
N PRO A 32 2.19 0.42 -0.29
CA PRO A 32 3.53 0.97 -0.09
C PRO A 32 3.51 2.50 -0.07
N MET A 33 4.05 3.12 0.99
CA MET A 33 4.02 4.57 1.17
C MET A 33 5.31 5.08 1.83
N GLU A 34 6.01 5.97 1.14
CA GLU A 34 7.26 6.58 1.62
C GLU A 34 7.05 7.32 2.94
N ASP A 35 7.96 7.14 3.88
CA ASP A 35 7.95 7.67 5.25
C ASP A 35 6.69 7.31 6.07
N VAL A 36 5.98 6.24 5.72
CA VAL A 36 4.75 5.80 6.39
C VAL A 36 4.77 4.31 6.69
N THR A 37 5.11 3.48 5.70
CA THR A 37 5.09 2.02 5.85
C THR A 37 6.43 1.47 6.33
N ASP A 38 6.97 2.10 7.39
CA ASP A 38 8.07 1.53 8.17
C ASP A 38 7.64 0.20 8.82
N ILE A 39 8.61 -0.59 9.25
CA ILE A 39 8.35 -1.93 9.80
C ILE A 39 7.44 -1.89 11.03
N GLY A 40 7.55 -0.88 11.89
CA GLY A 40 6.70 -0.73 13.08
C GLY A 40 5.23 -0.58 12.69
N PHE A 41 4.95 0.27 11.71
CA PHE A 41 3.60 0.48 11.21
C PHE A 41 3.05 -0.73 10.45
N ARG A 42 3.88 -1.42 9.65
CA ARG A 42 3.47 -2.64 8.97
C ARG A 42 3.05 -3.75 9.94
N LEU A 43 3.81 -3.94 11.02
CA LEU A 43 3.48 -4.89 12.08
C LEU A 43 2.13 -4.59 12.75
N LEU A 44 1.84 -3.32 13.01
CA LEU A 44 0.53 -2.91 13.53
C LEU A 44 -0.58 -3.22 12.53
N CYS A 45 -0.42 -2.86 11.25
CA CYS A 45 -1.42 -3.16 10.23
C CYS A 45 -1.67 -4.66 10.09
N LYS A 46 -0.63 -5.50 10.17
CA LYS A 46 -0.77 -6.97 10.19
C LYS A 46 -1.58 -7.45 11.38
N ARG A 47 -1.29 -6.96 12.57
CA ARG A 47 -2.02 -7.30 13.80
C ARG A 47 -3.51 -6.96 13.68
N PHE A 48 -3.86 -5.89 12.96
CA PHE A 48 -5.25 -5.50 12.72
C PHE A 48 -5.91 -6.15 11.51
N GLY A 49 -5.23 -7.06 10.81
CA GLY A 49 -5.86 -7.88 9.76
C GLY A 49 -5.52 -7.48 8.33
N ALA A 50 -4.48 -6.67 8.09
CA ALA A 50 -3.95 -6.53 6.74
C ALA A 50 -3.45 -7.89 6.25
N ALA A 51 -4.05 -8.41 5.17
CA ALA A 51 -3.70 -9.71 4.61
C ALA A 51 -2.25 -9.73 4.09
N MET A 52 -1.81 -8.61 3.52
CA MET A 52 -0.44 -8.41 3.05
C MET A 52 -0.02 -6.95 3.25
N VAL A 53 1.25 -6.73 3.51
CA VAL A 53 1.86 -5.40 3.65
C VAL A 53 3.00 -5.22 2.66
N TYR A 54 3.37 -3.97 2.39
CA TYR A 54 4.48 -3.62 1.53
C TYR A 54 5.41 -2.65 2.23
N THR A 55 6.71 -2.76 1.95
CA THR A 55 7.70 -1.79 2.42
C THR A 55 7.47 -0.41 1.77
N GLU A 56 8.14 0.61 2.27
CA GLU A 56 8.36 1.83 1.49
C GLU A 56 9.07 1.47 0.16
N PHE A 57 8.81 2.24 -0.89
CA PHE A 57 9.46 1.96 -2.19
C PHE A 57 10.94 2.30 -2.18
N VAL A 58 11.75 1.47 -2.82
CA VAL A 58 13.21 1.50 -2.76
C VAL A 58 13.78 1.79 -4.15
N SER A 59 14.74 2.73 -4.23
CA SER A 59 15.39 3.05 -5.48
C SER A 59 16.34 1.93 -5.92
N ALA A 60 16.12 1.37 -7.12
CA ALA A 60 16.99 0.37 -7.71
C ALA A 60 18.44 0.87 -7.85
N GLU A 61 18.62 2.08 -8.38
CA GLU A 61 19.95 2.70 -8.51
C GLU A 61 20.68 2.85 -7.16
N ALA A 62 19.93 3.16 -6.08
CA ALA A 62 20.52 3.29 -4.74
C ALA A 62 20.86 1.92 -4.12
N LEU A 63 20.04 0.88 -4.40
CA LEU A 63 20.34 -0.50 -3.97
C LEU A 63 21.61 -1.01 -4.62
N VAL A 64 21.72 -0.91 -5.93
CA VAL A 64 22.92 -1.34 -6.70
C VAL A 64 24.19 -0.66 -6.18
N ARG A 65 24.07 0.61 -5.76
CA ARG A 65 25.19 1.37 -5.15
C ARG A 65 25.38 1.09 -3.66
N SER A 66 24.66 0.15 -3.07
CA SER A 66 24.74 -0.22 -1.64
C SER A 66 24.58 0.96 -0.68
N VAL A 67 23.67 1.89 -1.00
CA VAL A 67 23.38 3.07 -0.15
C VAL A 67 22.75 2.61 1.17
N LYS A 68 23.47 2.79 2.29
CA LYS A 68 23.08 2.27 3.62
C LYS A 68 21.64 2.59 4.05
N PRO A 69 21.11 3.84 3.96
CA PRO A 69 19.72 4.12 4.29
C PRO A 69 18.71 3.32 3.44
N THR A 70 19.05 3.06 2.16
CA THR A 70 18.22 2.30 1.24
C THR A 70 18.19 0.81 1.62
N LEU A 71 19.33 0.23 2.01
CA LEU A 71 19.39 -1.16 2.47
C LEU A 71 18.56 -1.41 3.73
N ARG A 72 18.46 -0.43 4.63
CA ARG A 72 17.60 -0.55 5.83
C ARG A 72 16.10 -0.72 5.50
N LYS A 73 15.64 -0.19 4.36
CA LYS A 73 14.26 -0.34 3.91
C LYS A 73 13.92 -1.77 3.44
N LEU A 74 14.93 -2.62 3.27
CA LEU A 74 14.75 -4.04 2.96
C LEU A 74 14.47 -4.90 4.21
N GLU A 75 14.55 -4.32 5.41
CA GLU A 75 14.29 -5.04 6.65
C GLU A 75 12.82 -5.50 6.70
N ILE A 76 12.64 -6.80 6.90
CA ILE A 76 11.33 -7.44 7.06
C ILE A 76 11.34 -8.36 8.29
N ALA A 77 10.20 -8.43 8.98
CA ALA A 77 10.03 -9.32 10.13
C ALA A 77 9.22 -10.58 9.75
N ALA A 78 9.53 -11.69 10.40
CA ALA A 78 8.79 -12.93 10.17
C ALA A 78 7.29 -12.81 10.47
N THR A 79 6.93 -11.96 11.44
CA THR A 79 5.56 -11.75 11.90
C THR A 79 4.71 -10.83 11.01
N GLU A 80 5.33 -10.13 10.04
CA GLU A 80 4.57 -9.30 9.08
C GLU A 80 4.23 -10.02 7.77
N ARG A 81 4.70 -11.26 7.61
CA ARG A 81 4.46 -12.04 6.39
C ARG A 81 2.96 -12.37 6.17
N PRO A 82 2.47 -12.40 4.92
CA PRO A 82 3.22 -12.11 3.69
C PRO A 82 3.55 -10.62 3.55
N VAL A 83 4.77 -10.33 3.06
CA VAL A 83 5.28 -8.99 2.86
C VAL A 83 5.92 -8.82 1.48
N GLY A 84 5.59 -7.74 0.79
CA GLY A 84 6.20 -7.35 -0.48
C GLY A 84 7.24 -6.26 -0.28
N ILE A 85 8.36 -6.33 -1.03
CA ILE A 85 9.31 -5.23 -1.14
C ILE A 85 9.08 -4.53 -2.48
N GLN A 86 8.79 -3.22 -2.42
CA GLN A 86 8.55 -2.44 -3.62
C GLN A 86 9.81 -1.72 -4.09
N ILE A 87 10.19 -1.90 -5.35
CA ILE A 87 11.31 -1.21 -5.99
C ILE A 87 10.85 -0.30 -7.12
N TYR A 88 11.63 0.76 -7.39
CA TYR A 88 11.41 1.64 -8.53
C TYR A 88 12.73 2.03 -9.20
N GLY A 89 12.67 2.23 -10.48
CA GLY A 89 13.78 2.66 -11.32
C GLY A 89 13.30 2.96 -12.73
N ARG A 90 14.24 3.28 -13.61
CA ARG A 90 13.98 3.59 -15.03
C ARG A 90 14.86 2.80 -15.99
N ASP A 91 15.77 2.02 -15.45
CA ASP A 91 16.72 1.25 -16.21
C ASP A 91 16.55 -0.24 -15.95
N ALA A 92 16.49 -1.06 -17.02
CA ALA A 92 16.15 -2.48 -16.90
C ALA A 92 17.25 -3.28 -16.19
N GLU A 93 18.53 -2.95 -16.45
CA GLU A 93 19.67 -3.64 -15.83
C GLU A 93 19.72 -3.36 -14.33
N SER A 94 19.62 -2.07 -13.93
CA SER A 94 19.59 -1.67 -12.53
C SER A 94 18.38 -2.24 -11.78
N MET A 95 17.21 -2.35 -12.44
CA MET A 95 16.01 -2.93 -11.84
C MET A 95 16.15 -4.45 -11.65
N ALA A 96 16.73 -5.16 -12.61
CA ALA A 96 17.00 -6.59 -12.52
C ALA A 96 18.02 -6.90 -11.40
N GLU A 97 19.10 -6.11 -11.30
CA GLU A 97 20.09 -6.27 -10.23
C GLU A 97 19.51 -5.94 -8.86
N ALA A 98 18.75 -4.86 -8.74
CA ALA A 98 18.04 -4.51 -7.51
C ALA A 98 17.06 -5.62 -7.08
N ALA A 99 16.38 -6.26 -8.01
CA ALA A 99 15.49 -7.39 -7.72
C ALA A 99 16.25 -8.59 -7.14
N ARG A 100 17.45 -8.92 -7.64
CA ARG A 100 18.30 -9.97 -7.06
C ARG A 100 18.74 -9.62 -5.64
N ILE A 101 19.12 -8.35 -5.40
CA ILE A 101 19.45 -7.88 -4.06
C ILE A 101 18.24 -8.03 -3.12
N VAL A 102 17.05 -7.63 -3.58
CA VAL A 102 15.80 -7.77 -2.82
C VAL A 102 15.46 -9.25 -2.58
N GLU A 103 15.62 -10.11 -3.57
CA GLU A 103 15.36 -11.55 -3.42
C GLU A 103 16.25 -12.18 -2.33
N SER A 104 17.47 -11.69 -2.12
CA SER A 104 18.38 -12.21 -1.10
C SER A 104 17.90 -12.04 0.35
N VAL A 105 16.93 -11.15 0.60
CA VAL A 105 16.28 -11.00 1.92
C VAL A 105 14.96 -11.76 2.02
N HIS A 106 14.64 -12.57 1.00
CA HIS A 106 13.51 -13.49 0.93
C HIS A 106 12.15 -12.84 1.20
N PRO A 107 11.74 -11.77 0.49
CA PRO A 107 10.37 -11.29 0.57
C PRO A 107 9.40 -12.31 -0.03
N ASP A 108 8.11 -12.19 0.30
CA ASP A 108 7.09 -13.03 -0.32
C ASP A 108 6.78 -12.59 -1.76
N VAL A 109 6.96 -11.29 -2.06
CA VAL A 109 6.71 -10.66 -3.36
C VAL A 109 7.72 -9.54 -3.61
N ILE A 110 8.14 -9.38 -4.87
CA ILE A 110 8.83 -8.19 -5.36
C ILE A 110 7.82 -7.36 -6.16
N ASP A 111 7.57 -6.11 -5.74
CA ASP A 111 6.58 -5.25 -6.39
C ASP A 111 7.25 -4.12 -7.17
N LEU A 112 6.80 -3.89 -8.42
CA LEU A 112 7.32 -2.84 -9.28
C LEU A 112 6.45 -1.59 -9.18
N ASN A 113 7.06 -0.45 -8.83
CA ASN A 113 6.37 0.83 -8.75
C ASN A 113 6.32 1.53 -10.10
N PHE A 114 5.18 1.50 -10.75
CA PHE A 114 4.86 2.30 -11.93
C PHE A 114 3.74 3.32 -11.67
N GLY A 115 3.54 3.68 -10.38
CA GLY A 115 2.45 4.55 -9.95
C GLY A 115 2.83 5.80 -9.17
N CYS A 116 4.09 5.95 -8.69
CA CYS A 116 4.50 7.12 -7.91
C CYS A 116 4.46 8.41 -8.75
N PRO A 117 3.59 9.40 -8.40
CA PRO A 117 3.38 10.57 -9.24
C PRO A 117 4.33 11.73 -8.95
N VAL A 118 5.12 11.64 -7.85
CA VAL A 118 5.92 12.79 -7.38
C VAL A 118 6.99 13.19 -8.38
N LYS A 119 7.19 14.50 -8.57
CA LYS A 119 8.08 15.07 -9.60
C LYS A 119 9.51 14.51 -9.54
N LYS A 120 10.07 14.29 -8.35
CA LYS A 120 11.43 13.76 -8.18
C LYS A 120 11.59 12.31 -8.66
N VAL A 121 10.50 11.56 -8.85
CA VAL A 121 10.47 10.19 -9.38
C VAL A 121 9.96 10.20 -10.84
N ALA A 122 8.69 10.62 -11.03
CA ALA A 122 8.05 10.61 -12.34
C ALA A 122 8.74 11.56 -13.36
N GLY A 123 9.20 12.73 -12.91
CA GLY A 123 9.93 13.68 -13.77
C GLY A 123 11.31 13.19 -14.20
N LYS A 124 11.80 12.09 -13.62
CA LYS A 124 13.05 11.42 -14.05
C LYS A 124 12.81 10.17 -14.88
N GLY A 125 11.58 9.93 -15.32
CA GLY A 125 11.20 8.76 -16.13
C GLY A 125 11.08 7.46 -15.32
N ALA A 126 10.89 7.52 -13.99
CA ALA A 126 10.64 6.36 -13.13
C ALA A 126 9.23 6.42 -12.53
N GLY A 127 8.79 5.38 -11.85
CA GLY A 127 7.43 5.33 -11.28
C GLY A 127 6.36 5.59 -12.35
N ALA A 128 5.42 6.51 -12.08
CA ALA A 128 4.38 6.85 -13.06
C ALA A 128 4.92 7.55 -14.33
N GLY A 129 6.19 7.98 -14.35
CA GLY A 129 6.83 8.51 -15.57
C GLY A 129 6.93 7.49 -16.69
N LEU A 130 7.04 6.20 -16.34
CA LEU A 130 7.08 5.11 -17.30
C LEU A 130 5.75 4.87 -18.04
N LEU A 131 4.64 5.43 -17.58
CA LEU A 131 3.35 5.37 -18.29
C LEU A 131 3.36 6.14 -19.62
N GLN A 132 4.38 6.97 -19.85
CA GLN A 132 4.62 7.64 -21.14
C GLN A 132 5.55 6.84 -22.07
N ASP A 133 6.16 5.76 -21.58
CA ASP A 133 7.07 4.89 -22.34
C ASP A 133 6.76 3.41 -22.00
N VAL A 134 5.66 2.92 -22.55
CA VAL A 134 5.18 1.55 -22.34
C VAL A 134 6.20 0.50 -22.80
N PRO A 135 6.88 0.64 -23.96
CA PRO A 135 7.93 -0.30 -24.33
C PRO A 135 9.02 -0.45 -23.28
N ARG A 136 9.48 0.66 -22.68
CA ARG A 136 10.48 0.66 -21.61
C ARG A 136 9.96 0.05 -20.33
N LEU A 137 8.71 0.35 -19.97
CA LEU A 137 8.02 -0.24 -18.81
C LEU A 137 7.97 -1.77 -18.93
N LEU A 138 7.61 -2.30 -20.09
CA LEU A 138 7.55 -3.74 -20.35
C LEU A 138 8.94 -4.38 -20.42
N GLU A 139 9.93 -3.69 -20.94
CA GLU A 139 11.34 -4.14 -20.92
C GLU A 139 11.84 -4.32 -19.48
N ILE A 140 11.62 -3.32 -18.62
CA ILE A 140 11.96 -3.39 -17.19
C ILE A 140 11.23 -4.57 -16.51
N THR A 141 9.94 -4.74 -16.78
CA THR A 141 9.14 -5.81 -16.19
C THR A 141 9.69 -7.19 -16.56
N ARG A 142 10.00 -7.42 -17.86
CA ARG A 142 10.58 -8.70 -18.31
C ARG A 142 11.98 -8.94 -17.73
N ALA A 143 12.81 -7.90 -17.65
CA ALA A 143 14.16 -8.00 -17.09
C ALA A 143 14.11 -8.41 -15.60
N VAL A 144 13.19 -7.83 -14.81
CA VAL A 144 13.02 -8.22 -13.41
C VAL A 144 12.51 -9.64 -13.29
N ILE A 145 11.44 -10.02 -14.02
CA ILE A 145 10.89 -11.38 -13.98
C ILE A 145 11.93 -12.43 -14.38
N GLY A 146 12.76 -12.14 -15.38
CA GLY A 146 13.84 -13.04 -15.80
C GLY A 146 15.02 -13.13 -14.82
N ALA A 147 15.10 -12.22 -13.84
CA ALA A 147 16.23 -12.13 -12.90
C ALA A 147 15.98 -12.86 -11.57
N VAL A 148 14.73 -13.15 -11.20
CA VAL A 148 14.34 -13.68 -9.89
C VAL A 148 13.33 -14.82 -10.00
N SER A 149 13.24 -15.61 -8.93
CA SER A 149 12.23 -16.69 -8.77
C SER A 149 11.04 -16.26 -7.91
N THR A 150 11.23 -15.23 -7.09
CA THR A 150 10.19 -14.62 -6.25
C THR A 150 9.06 -14.05 -7.11
N PRO A 151 7.78 -14.28 -6.79
CA PRO A 151 6.66 -13.69 -7.53
C PRO A 151 6.79 -12.17 -7.70
N VAL A 152 6.66 -11.68 -8.93
CA VAL A 152 6.72 -10.25 -9.26
C VAL A 152 5.32 -9.71 -9.43
N THR A 153 5.01 -8.58 -8.79
CA THR A 153 3.76 -7.84 -8.95
C THR A 153 4.02 -6.42 -9.45
N VAL A 154 2.99 -5.76 -9.90
CA VAL A 154 3.08 -4.37 -10.38
C VAL A 154 2.03 -3.51 -9.68
N LYS A 155 2.42 -2.31 -9.24
CA LYS A 155 1.49 -1.26 -8.80
C LYS A 155 1.57 -0.04 -9.72
N THR A 156 0.43 0.31 -10.34
CA THR A 156 0.36 1.37 -11.34
C THR A 156 -0.87 2.28 -11.16
N ARG A 157 -1.08 3.17 -12.12
CA ARG A 157 -2.23 4.09 -12.25
C ARG A 157 -2.96 3.87 -13.57
N LEU A 158 -4.08 4.58 -13.79
CA LEU A 158 -4.90 4.49 -15.00
C LEU A 158 -4.17 4.94 -16.26
N GLY A 159 -3.19 5.81 -16.11
CA GLY A 159 -2.43 6.40 -17.20
C GLY A 159 -1.69 7.66 -16.75
N TRP A 160 -1.12 8.40 -17.71
CA TRP A 160 -0.41 9.66 -17.43
C TRP A 160 -1.37 10.79 -17.08
N ASP A 161 -2.38 11.01 -17.91
CA ASP A 161 -3.47 12.00 -17.76
C ASP A 161 -4.76 11.46 -18.36
N GLN A 162 -5.80 12.29 -18.44
CA GLN A 162 -7.13 11.89 -18.95
C GLN A 162 -7.15 11.59 -20.46
N GLU A 163 -6.21 12.13 -21.22
CA GLU A 163 -6.10 11.89 -22.67
C GLU A 163 -5.29 10.61 -22.97
N HIS A 164 -4.52 10.13 -21.96
CA HIS A 164 -3.64 8.97 -22.06
C HIS A 164 -3.97 7.94 -20.96
N LEU A 165 -5.20 7.42 -21.02
CA LEU A 165 -5.67 6.29 -20.21
C LEU A 165 -5.29 4.99 -20.92
N ILE A 166 -4.34 4.24 -20.34
CA ILE A 166 -3.75 3.06 -21.00
C ILE A 166 -3.93 1.77 -20.23
N ILE A 167 -4.59 1.82 -19.06
CA ILE A 167 -4.57 0.69 -18.10
C ILE A 167 -5.19 -0.59 -18.64
N THR A 168 -6.22 -0.51 -19.47
CA THR A 168 -6.90 -1.68 -20.03
C THR A 168 -5.99 -2.51 -20.93
N GLU A 169 -5.23 -1.86 -21.81
CA GLU A 169 -4.26 -2.52 -22.68
C GLU A 169 -2.98 -2.88 -21.91
N LEU A 170 -2.52 -1.99 -21.03
CA LEU A 170 -1.31 -2.20 -20.23
C LEU A 170 -1.45 -3.42 -19.31
N ALA A 171 -2.65 -3.68 -18.77
CA ALA A 171 -2.90 -4.83 -17.90
C ALA A 171 -2.65 -6.17 -18.62
N GLU A 172 -3.11 -6.32 -19.87
CA GLU A 172 -2.84 -7.49 -20.68
C GLU A 172 -1.36 -7.65 -20.98
N GLN A 173 -0.70 -6.56 -21.40
CA GLN A 173 0.73 -6.56 -21.70
C GLN A 173 1.60 -6.91 -20.49
N LEU A 174 1.24 -6.43 -19.31
CA LEU A 174 1.93 -6.75 -18.06
C LEU A 174 1.72 -8.22 -17.67
N GLN A 175 0.49 -8.75 -17.81
CA GLN A 175 0.22 -10.17 -17.62
C GLN A 175 1.05 -11.03 -18.57
N ASP A 176 1.14 -10.66 -19.85
CA ASP A 176 1.93 -11.36 -20.87
C ASP A 176 3.44 -11.31 -20.56
N CYS A 177 3.91 -10.33 -19.78
CA CYS A 177 5.28 -10.34 -19.23
C CYS A 177 5.46 -11.39 -18.14
N GLY A 178 4.38 -11.87 -17.49
CA GLY A 178 4.42 -12.90 -16.45
C GLY A 178 4.32 -12.38 -15.01
N ILE A 179 3.75 -11.19 -14.79
CA ILE A 179 3.48 -10.71 -13.42
C ILE A 179 2.45 -11.59 -12.71
N SER A 180 2.55 -11.69 -11.38
CA SER A 180 1.70 -12.55 -10.55
C SER A 180 0.44 -11.85 -10.02
N ALA A 181 0.38 -10.51 -10.04
CA ALA A 181 -0.78 -9.70 -9.69
C ALA A 181 -0.59 -8.24 -10.14
N LEU A 182 -1.68 -7.52 -10.34
CA LEU A 182 -1.67 -6.10 -10.72
C LEU A 182 -2.50 -5.27 -9.75
N THR A 183 -1.88 -4.25 -9.14
CA THR A 183 -2.57 -3.24 -8.34
C THR A 183 -2.77 -1.97 -9.14
N ILE A 184 -4.01 -1.49 -9.22
CA ILE A 184 -4.38 -0.32 -10.02
C ILE A 184 -4.92 0.78 -9.12
N HIS A 185 -4.27 1.95 -9.09
CA HIS A 185 -4.82 3.13 -8.45
C HIS A 185 -5.74 3.86 -9.43
N GLY A 186 -7.00 4.07 -9.05
CA GLY A 186 -8.07 4.70 -9.85
C GLY A 186 -7.86 6.20 -10.13
N ARG A 187 -6.63 6.64 -10.32
CA ARG A 187 -6.25 8.00 -10.74
C ARG A 187 -5.15 7.98 -11.78
N THR A 188 -5.10 9.00 -12.60
CA THR A 188 -3.94 9.25 -13.48
C THR A 188 -2.77 9.84 -12.70
N ARG A 189 -1.58 9.89 -13.33
CA ARG A 189 -0.42 10.58 -12.73
C ARG A 189 -0.70 12.06 -12.53
N SER A 190 -1.32 12.73 -13.50
CA SER A 190 -1.57 14.17 -13.44
C SER A 190 -2.55 14.58 -12.35
N GLN A 191 -3.51 13.75 -12.02
CA GLN A 191 -4.42 13.95 -10.88
C GLN A 191 -3.70 13.91 -9.54
N MET A 192 -2.57 13.20 -9.44
CA MET A 192 -1.90 12.95 -8.15
C MET A 192 -2.87 12.36 -7.11
N TYR A 193 -3.44 13.23 -6.26
CA TYR A 193 -4.41 12.88 -5.22
C TYR A 193 -5.68 13.75 -5.25
N THR A 194 -5.84 14.58 -6.30
CA THR A 194 -7.01 15.45 -6.47
C THR A 194 -8.19 14.69 -7.08
N GLY A 195 -9.40 15.21 -6.90
CA GLY A 195 -10.63 14.57 -7.37
C GLY A 195 -10.91 13.23 -6.67
N THR A 196 -11.74 12.42 -7.28
CA THR A 196 -12.12 11.07 -6.80
C THR A 196 -11.42 10.00 -7.61
N ALA A 197 -11.07 8.87 -6.99
CA ALA A 197 -10.56 7.71 -7.70
C ALA A 197 -11.67 7.11 -8.55
N ASP A 198 -11.39 6.91 -9.85
CA ASP A 198 -12.28 6.24 -10.77
C ASP A 198 -12.00 4.74 -10.78
N TRP A 199 -12.96 3.96 -10.32
CA TRP A 199 -12.88 2.51 -10.29
C TRP A 199 -13.43 1.83 -11.56
N THR A 200 -14.02 2.59 -12.48
CA THR A 200 -14.65 2.05 -13.71
C THR A 200 -13.65 1.23 -14.53
N LEU A 201 -12.48 1.82 -14.82
CA LEU A 201 -11.44 1.13 -15.60
C LEU A 201 -10.80 -0.04 -14.82
N ILE A 202 -10.74 0.02 -13.48
CA ILE A 202 -10.31 -1.12 -12.65
C ILE A 202 -11.28 -2.29 -12.85
N GLY A 203 -12.59 -2.01 -12.78
CA GLY A 203 -13.63 -2.99 -13.03
C GLY A 203 -13.64 -3.51 -14.48
N GLU A 204 -13.32 -2.69 -15.46
CA GLU A 204 -13.16 -3.12 -16.87
C GLU A 204 -12.01 -4.11 -17.01
N VAL A 205 -10.83 -3.80 -16.46
CA VAL A 205 -9.68 -4.72 -16.43
C VAL A 205 -10.07 -6.04 -15.77
N LYS A 206 -10.77 -5.99 -14.62
CA LYS A 206 -11.17 -7.22 -13.92
C LYS A 206 -12.17 -8.07 -14.70
N ARG A 207 -13.09 -7.44 -15.45
CA ARG A 207 -14.07 -8.16 -16.28
C ARG A 207 -13.53 -8.63 -17.63
N ASN A 208 -12.32 -8.22 -18.00
CA ASN A 208 -11.70 -8.65 -19.23
C ASN A 208 -11.40 -10.17 -19.19
N PRO A 209 -12.00 -10.99 -20.08
CA PRO A 209 -11.84 -12.45 -20.05
C PRO A 209 -10.40 -12.93 -20.36
N ARG A 210 -9.55 -12.04 -20.88
CA ARG A 210 -8.12 -12.33 -21.10
C ARG A 210 -7.28 -12.17 -19.86
N ILE A 211 -7.77 -11.50 -18.82
CA ILE A 211 -7.04 -11.29 -17.58
C ILE A 211 -7.30 -12.45 -16.62
N HIS A 212 -6.24 -13.15 -16.24
CA HIS A 212 -6.27 -14.34 -15.37
C HIS A 212 -5.53 -14.11 -14.04
N ILE A 213 -4.71 -13.06 -13.95
CA ILE A 213 -4.01 -12.67 -12.72
C ILE A 213 -4.96 -11.90 -11.78
N PRO A 214 -4.69 -11.95 -10.44
CA PRO A 214 -5.44 -11.13 -9.50
C PRO A 214 -5.32 -9.62 -9.79
N ILE A 215 -6.47 -8.94 -9.75
CA ILE A 215 -6.58 -7.48 -9.86
C ILE A 215 -6.92 -6.89 -8.50
N ILE A 216 -6.05 -6.00 -8.02
CA ILE A 216 -6.18 -5.32 -6.74
C ILE A 216 -6.56 -3.87 -6.99
N GLY A 217 -7.74 -3.46 -6.51
CA GLY A 217 -8.18 -2.07 -6.63
C GLY A 217 -7.61 -1.19 -5.52
N ASN A 218 -7.27 0.05 -5.85
CA ASN A 218 -6.76 1.04 -4.92
C ASN A 218 -7.29 2.45 -5.23
N GLY A 219 -7.58 3.23 -4.20
CA GLY A 219 -7.99 4.63 -4.29
C GLY A 219 -9.24 4.92 -3.48
N ASP A 220 -9.14 5.89 -2.57
CA ASP A 220 -10.21 6.47 -1.74
C ASP A 220 -11.00 5.49 -0.86
N ILE A 221 -10.47 4.31 -0.59
CA ILE A 221 -11.06 3.38 0.37
C ILE A 221 -10.62 3.80 1.77
N CYS A 222 -11.59 4.17 2.61
CA CYS A 222 -11.38 4.69 3.96
C CYS A 222 -11.94 3.79 5.07
N SER A 223 -12.67 2.72 4.72
CA SER A 223 -13.25 1.78 5.67
C SER A 223 -13.39 0.38 5.07
N ARG A 224 -13.63 -0.62 5.92
CA ARG A 224 -13.97 -1.97 5.47
C ARG A 224 -15.28 -2.03 4.69
N ASP A 225 -16.26 -1.21 5.06
CA ASP A 225 -17.55 -1.15 4.35
C ASP A 225 -17.38 -0.60 2.93
N GLU A 226 -16.51 0.39 2.74
CA GLU A 226 -16.16 0.86 1.40
C GLU A 226 -15.40 -0.19 0.61
N ALA A 227 -14.47 -0.91 1.25
CA ALA A 227 -13.78 -2.03 0.62
C ALA A 227 -14.78 -3.14 0.22
N LYS A 228 -15.75 -3.48 1.09
CA LYS A 228 -16.81 -4.44 0.78
C LYS A 228 -17.62 -4.02 -0.44
N ARG A 229 -18.05 -2.74 -0.50
CA ARG A 229 -18.74 -2.21 -1.69
C ARG A 229 -17.88 -2.32 -2.95
N ALA A 230 -16.58 -2.03 -2.84
CA ALA A 230 -15.67 -2.14 -3.99
C ALA A 230 -15.55 -3.58 -4.50
N PHE A 231 -15.50 -4.58 -3.63
CA PHE A 231 -15.56 -5.99 -4.02
C PHE A 231 -16.87 -6.34 -4.72
N ASP A 232 -17.99 -5.89 -4.15
CA ASP A 232 -19.32 -6.24 -4.66
C ASP A 232 -19.62 -5.55 -6.01
N GLU A 233 -19.18 -4.32 -6.20
CA GLU A 233 -19.46 -3.50 -7.39
C GLU A 233 -18.49 -3.79 -8.54
N TRP A 234 -17.19 -3.92 -8.23
CA TRP A 234 -16.15 -3.99 -9.26
C TRP A 234 -15.59 -5.40 -9.47
N GLY A 235 -15.87 -6.33 -8.54
CA GLY A 235 -15.46 -7.73 -8.63
C GLY A 235 -13.95 -7.96 -8.47
N VAL A 236 -13.19 -6.98 -7.95
CA VAL A 236 -11.74 -7.10 -7.76
C VAL A 236 -11.38 -8.23 -6.78
N ASP A 237 -10.18 -8.80 -6.92
CA ASP A 237 -9.73 -9.91 -6.07
C ASP A 237 -9.19 -9.43 -4.72
N GLY A 238 -8.67 -8.21 -4.67
CA GLY A 238 -8.16 -7.58 -3.47
C GLY A 238 -8.42 -6.07 -3.46
N VAL A 239 -8.40 -5.47 -2.27
CA VAL A 239 -8.49 -4.01 -2.09
C VAL A 239 -7.27 -3.53 -1.32
N MET A 240 -6.57 -2.52 -1.87
CA MET A 240 -5.39 -1.93 -1.24
C MET A 240 -5.74 -0.58 -0.62
N ILE A 241 -5.45 -0.42 0.69
CA ILE A 241 -5.71 0.79 1.46
C ILE A 241 -4.41 1.57 1.64
N GLY A 242 -4.43 2.86 1.30
CA GLY A 242 -3.31 3.78 1.48
C GLY A 242 -3.57 4.81 2.58
N ARG A 243 -3.83 6.05 2.21
CA ARG A 243 -3.93 7.23 3.10
C ARG A 243 -4.85 7.05 4.31
N ALA A 244 -5.91 6.27 4.19
CA ALA A 244 -6.82 5.99 5.30
C ALA A 244 -6.17 5.21 6.46
N SER A 245 -5.05 4.53 6.21
CA SER A 245 -4.30 3.84 7.26
C SER A 245 -3.40 4.76 8.10
N PHE A 246 -3.15 6.00 7.68
CA PHE A 246 -2.27 6.94 8.40
C PHE A 246 -2.79 7.20 9.82
N GLY A 247 -2.04 6.77 10.83
CA GLY A 247 -2.47 6.86 12.23
C GLY A 247 -3.81 6.15 12.49
N CYS A 248 -4.10 5.14 11.68
CA CYS A 248 -5.31 4.34 11.73
C CYS A 248 -5.02 2.89 11.26
N PRO A 249 -4.05 2.16 11.87
CA PRO A 249 -3.77 0.78 11.49
C PRO A 249 -5.00 -0.14 11.69
N TRP A 250 -5.92 0.22 12.57
CA TRP A 250 -7.19 -0.48 12.80
C TRP A 250 -8.20 -0.36 11.65
N VAL A 251 -7.92 0.38 10.57
CA VAL A 251 -8.76 0.39 9.36
C VAL A 251 -8.93 -1.02 8.76
N PHE A 252 -7.99 -1.91 9.04
CA PHE A 252 -8.03 -3.32 8.64
C PHE A 252 -8.82 -4.21 9.62
N SER A 253 -9.18 -3.71 10.81
CA SER A 253 -9.85 -4.49 11.86
C SER A 253 -11.31 -4.77 11.53
N GLU A 254 -11.77 -5.99 11.86
CA GLU A 254 -13.19 -6.33 11.89
C GLU A 254 -13.88 -5.87 13.17
N LYS A 255 -13.08 -5.67 14.23
CA LYS A 255 -13.57 -5.14 15.49
C LYS A 255 -13.62 -3.63 15.45
N GLU A 256 -14.70 -3.05 15.94
CA GLU A 256 -14.74 -1.65 16.29
C GLU A 256 -13.98 -1.44 17.61
N LEU A 257 -13.03 -0.50 17.61
CA LEU A 257 -12.20 -0.21 18.78
C LEU A 257 -12.69 1.05 19.48
N GLY A 258 -12.55 1.08 20.81
CA GLY A 258 -12.80 2.28 21.61
C GLY A 258 -11.72 3.35 21.36
N ASN A 259 -12.04 4.62 21.70
CA ASN A 259 -11.09 5.71 21.49
C ASN A 259 -9.85 5.61 22.40
N GLU A 260 -10.02 5.13 23.62
CA GLU A 260 -8.90 4.87 24.52
C GLU A 260 -7.94 3.82 23.93
N GLU A 261 -8.48 2.72 23.41
CA GLU A 261 -7.70 1.66 22.77
C GLU A 261 -6.94 2.19 21.54
N LYS A 262 -7.58 3.05 20.73
CA LYS A 262 -6.93 3.70 19.59
C LYS A 262 -5.77 4.61 20.01
N LEU A 263 -5.91 5.34 21.14
CA LEU A 263 -4.80 6.14 21.69
C LEU A 263 -3.63 5.28 22.15
N GLU A 264 -3.90 4.15 22.83
CA GLU A 264 -2.86 3.21 23.25
C GLU A 264 -2.10 2.62 22.05
N ILE A 265 -2.81 2.34 20.94
CA ILE A 265 -2.17 1.87 19.69
C ILE A 265 -1.23 2.94 19.13
N LEU A 266 -1.62 4.22 19.15
CA LEU A 266 -0.74 5.31 18.71
C LEU A 266 0.47 5.49 19.65
N ALA A 267 0.28 5.32 20.96
CA ALA A 267 1.36 5.33 21.94
C ALA A 267 2.31 4.16 21.72
N GLU A 268 1.79 2.97 21.44
CA GLU A 268 2.61 1.80 21.09
C GLU A 268 3.41 2.03 19.81
N GLN A 269 2.79 2.60 18.77
CA GLN A 269 3.50 2.96 17.52
C GLN A 269 4.67 3.91 17.79
N LEU A 270 4.46 4.92 18.64
CA LEU A 270 5.51 5.85 19.04
C LEU A 270 6.68 5.10 19.72
N ARG A 271 6.37 4.21 20.69
CA ARG A 271 7.40 3.43 21.41
C ARG A 271 8.18 2.50 20.47
N ILE A 272 7.49 1.80 19.57
CA ILE A 272 8.12 0.93 18.56
C ILE A 272 9.08 1.74 17.67
N ASN A 273 8.66 2.91 17.20
CA ASN A 273 9.48 3.74 16.32
C ASN A 273 10.73 4.27 17.05
N VAL A 274 10.61 4.64 18.32
CA VAL A 274 11.72 5.10 19.16
C VAL A 274 12.70 3.96 19.44
N GLU A 275 12.21 2.78 19.82
CA GLU A 275 13.04 1.61 20.10
C GLU A 275 13.84 1.17 18.86
N ARG A 276 13.24 1.24 17.69
CA ARG A 276 13.88 0.82 16.43
C ARG A 276 14.86 1.84 15.85
N THR A 277 14.80 3.08 16.29
CA THR A 277 15.64 4.16 15.76
C THR A 277 16.38 4.90 16.89
N ASP A 278 15.83 6.00 17.33
CA ASP A 278 16.16 6.84 18.48
C ASP A 278 14.96 7.73 18.78
N GLU A 279 14.97 8.45 19.90
CA GLU A 279 13.86 9.29 20.32
C GLU A 279 13.47 10.34 19.27
N TYR A 280 14.45 11.06 18.74
CA TYR A 280 14.20 12.11 17.75
C TYR A 280 13.58 11.55 16.46
N ARG A 281 14.16 10.51 15.90
CA ARG A 281 13.68 9.89 14.66
C ARG A 281 12.36 9.18 14.87
N GLY A 282 12.18 8.48 15.98
CA GLY A 282 10.94 7.79 16.32
C GLY A 282 9.77 8.74 16.42
N ILE A 283 9.96 9.89 17.09
CA ILE A 283 8.96 10.97 17.14
C ILE A 283 8.68 11.52 15.73
N LEU A 284 9.72 11.78 14.94
CA LEU A 284 9.58 12.34 13.59
C LEU A 284 8.77 11.40 12.66
N HIS A 285 9.03 10.09 12.70
CA HIS A 285 8.28 9.08 11.95
C HIS A 285 6.81 9.03 12.41
N THR A 286 6.57 9.11 13.73
CA THR A 286 5.23 9.03 14.28
C THR A 286 4.40 10.29 14.02
N ARG A 287 5.01 11.48 13.92
CA ARG A 287 4.29 12.76 13.69
C ARG A 287 3.32 12.74 12.53
N ARG A 288 3.68 12.07 11.43
CA ARG A 288 2.84 11.97 10.25
C ARG A 288 1.55 11.20 10.53
N HIS A 289 1.67 10.13 11.31
CA HIS A 289 0.54 9.33 11.78
C HIS A 289 -0.34 10.12 12.75
N LEU A 290 0.25 10.81 13.72
CA LEU A 290 -0.48 11.66 14.68
C LEU A 290 -1.23 12.80 13.98
N ALA A 291 -0.60 13.43 12.97
CA ALA A 291 -1.22 14.50 12.21
C ALA A 291 -2.44 14.06 11.39
N ALA A 292 -2.46 12.82 10.94
CA ALA A 292 -3.48 12.27 10.05
C ALA A 292 -4.54 11.45 10.78
N SER A 293 -4.28 10.99 12.01
CA SER A 293 -5.15 10.08 12.73
C SER A 293 -6.57 10.63 12.88
N PRO A 294 -7.59 9.81 12.53
CA PRO A 294 -8.97 10.22 12.62
C PRO A 294 -9.45 10.44 14.06
N ILE A 295 -8.79 9.86 15.06
CA ILE A 295 -9.18 9.98 16.47
C ILE A 295 -9.14 11.44 16.97
N PHE A 296 -8.31 12.28 16.35
CA PHE A 296 -8.17 13.68 16.72
C PHE A 296 -9.06 14.63 15.90
N LYS A 297 -9.80 14.10 14.92
CA LYS A 297 -10.67 14.91 14.07
C LYS A 297 -11.96 15.26 14.80
N GLY A 298 -12.33 16.54 14.75
CA GLY A 298 -13.59 17.02 15.32
C GLY A 298 -13.58 17.18 16.85
N LEU A 299 -12.46 16.96 17.54
CA LEU A 299 -12.34 17.25 18.96
C LEU A 299 -12.47 18.78 19.20
N PRO A 300 -13.36 19.25 20.09
CA PRO A 300 -13.53 20.67 20.36
C PRO A 300 -12.24 21.24 20.99
N ASP A 301 -11.89 22.49 20.60
CA ASP A 301 -10.73 23.24 21.12
C ASP A 301 -9.37 22.51 21.04
N PHE A 302 -9.27 21.50 20.19
CA PHE A 302 -8.07 20.64 20.09
C PHE A 302 -6.91 21.27 19.33
N ARG A 303 -7.09 22.43 18.68
CA ARG A 303 -6.06 23.04 17.81
C ARG A 303 -4.73 23.30 18.54
N LYS A 304 -4.78 23.84 19.76
CA LYS A 304 -3.58 24.13 20.56
C LYS A 304 -2.87 22.84 20.94
N THR A 305 -3.58 21.89 21.53
CA THR A 305 -3.07 20.58 21.93
C THR A 305 -2.46 19.82 20.74
N ARG A 306 -3.09 19.90 19.55
CA ARG A 306 -2.53 19.30 18.33
C ARG A 306 -1.19 19.92 17.93
N ILE A 307 -1.04 21.24 18.05
CA ILE A 307 0.22 21.94 17.74
C ILE A 307 1.31 21.50 18.73
N GLU A 308 0.99 21.44 20.02
CA GLU A 308 1.90 20.98 21.08
C GLU A 308 2.34 19.54 20.82
N MET A 309 1.42 18.62 20.56
CA MET A 309 1.69 17.23 20.24
C MET A 309 2.62 17.06 19.01
N LEU A 310 2.37 17.83 17.95
CA LEU A 310 3.16 17.74 16.73
C LEU A 310 4.52 18.45 16.82
N ARG A 311 4.74 19.28 17.85
CA ARG A 311 6.01 19.97 18.12
C ARG A 311 6.81 19.36 19.25
N ALA A 312 6.22 18.43 20.01
CA ALA A 312 6.90 17.76 21.11
C ALA A 312 8.19 17.07 20.62
N GLU A 313 9.24 17.17 21.40
CA GLU A 313 10.58 16.62 21.11
C GLU A 313 10.93 15.46 22.03
N LYS A 314 10.08 15.18 23.03
CA LYS A 314 10.22 14.06 23.96
C LYS A 314 9.02 13.14 23.91
N VAL A 315 9.24 11.86 24.09
CA VAL A 315 8.19 10.84 24.14
C VAL A 315 7.23 11.10 25.28
N GLU A 316 7.76 11.47 26.46
CA GLU A 316 6.97 11.75 27.67
C GLU A 316 5.94 12.86 27.45
N ASP A 317 6.32 13.92 26.69
CA ASP A 317 5.43 15.02 26.39
C ASP A 317 4.24 14.58 25.52
N ILE A 318 4.49 13.74 24.50
CA ILE A 318 3.44 13.19 23.64
C ILE A 318 2.52 12.27 24.45
N LEU A 319 3.07 11.40 25.30
CA LEU A 319 2.29 10.50 26.13
C LEU A 319 1.46 11.26 27.19
N ALA A 320 2.00 12.33 27.77
CA ALA A 320 1.26 13.21 28.68
C ALA A 320 0.05 13.87 27.97
N ILE A 321 0.25 14.31 26.72
CA ILE A 321 -0.84 14.85 25.91
C ILE A 321 -1.90 13.78 25.62
N PHE A 322 -1.52 12.53 25.37
CA PHE A 322 -2.48 11.44 25.18
C PHE A 322 -3.32 11.20 26.43
N GLU A 323 -2.71 11.24 27.63
CA GLU A 323 -3.43 11.13 28.90
C GLU A 323 -4.41 12.30 29.12
N GLU A 324 -4.00 13.52 28.73
CA GLU A 324 -4.91 14.69 28.78
C GLU A 324 -6.10 14.52 27.81
N VAL A 325 -5.82 14.07 26.57
CA VAL A 325 -6.86 13.81 25.57
C VAL A 325 -7.83 12.74 26.04
N LYS A 326 -7.32 11.65 26.62
CA LYS A 326 -8.13 10.58 27.19
C LYS A 326 -9.10 11.11 28.25
N LYS A 327 -8.58 11.87 29.23
CA LYS A 327 -9.38 12.44 30.33
C LYS A 327 -10.42 13.47 29.88
N ARG A 328 -10.12 14.21 28.79
CA ARG A 328 -10.96 15.33 28.37
C ARG A 328 -12.04 14.97 27.36
N TYR A 329 -11.80 13.95 26.52
CA TYR A 329 -12.65 13.67 25.37
C TYR A 329 -13.19 12.26 25.29
N PHE A 330 -12.64 11.33 26.07
CA PHE A 330 -13.00 9.90 26.05
C PHE A 330 -13.32 9.38 27.44
#